data_55997c8611e4c55a3a0e159017b0d18c
#
_entry.id   55997c8611e4c55a3a0e159017b0d18c
#
_cell.length_a   1.000
_cell.length_b   1.000
_cell.length_c   1.000
_cell.angle_alpha   90.00
_cell.angle_beta   90.00
_cell.angle_gamma   90.00
#
_symmetry.space_group_name_H-M   'P 1'
#
loop_
_entity.id
_entity.type
_entity.pdbx_description
1 polymer ?
#
loop_
_entity_poly.entity_id
_entity_poly.type
_entity_poly.pdbx_seq_one_letter_code
_entity_poly.pdbx_strand_id
1 'polypeptide(L)'
;SIKKLFAMGLAVMMALSIPFSVSAAELEDASIDESRTGSLTIYKYDLTNAEKDGVWDSSYVSTGVYDEAGVNNVLGGSTSSALGNGETGYGYAIKGVEFTYVKVADIFQYEESESNNRTDAHVEILYAVDKTNGADFLAALGLADGKNRYENADALDESKYFYQSDVLISALSSGLTANATTVKNAMECYAAANGTAMPLTDSYGKTKAENLPLGLYLVAETKVPEMVVSTTNPFLVSVPMTSVNGTNANDGGTRWIYDITLYPKNLTG
;
A
#
# COMPACT_ATOMS: atom_id res chain seq x y z
N SER A 1 29.37 5.02 -20.05
CA SER A 1 28.07 5.51 -19.57
C SER A 1 27.22 4.33 -19.12
N ILE A 2 27.34 3.98 -17.86
CA ILE A 2 26.57 2.88 -17.26
C ILE A 2 25.23 3.49 -16.90
N LYS A 3 24.23 3.23 -17.70
CA LYS A 3 22.85 3.42 -17.28
C LYS A 3 22.60 2.45 -16.13
N LYS A 4 22.74 2.94 -14.92
CA LYS A 4 22.23 2.25 -13.74
C LYS A 4 20.73 2.17 -13.94
N LEU A 5 20.26 1.00 -14.31
CA LEU A 5 18.86 0.63 -14.24
C LEU A 5 18.55 0.61 -12.75
N PHE A 6 18.06 1.73 -12.23
CA PHE A 6 17.52 1.76 -10.89
C PHE A 6 16.31 0.86 -10.90
N ALA A 7 16.42 -0.25 -10.22
CA ALA A 7 15.27 -0.99 -9.80
C ALA A 7 14.43 0.02 -9.01
N MET A 8 13.35 0.49 -9.62
CA MET A 8 12.36 1.30 -8.94
C MET A 8 11.88 0.46 -7.77
N GLY A 9 12.40 0.79 -6.60
CA GLY A 9 11.86 0.28 -5.36
C GLY A 9 10.47 0.84 -5.20
N LEU A 10 9.54 0.28 -5.94
CA LEU A 10 8.14 0.52 -5.75
C LEU A 10 7.85 0.10 -4.32
N ALA A 11 7.53 1.05 -3.46
CA ALA A 11 6.92 0.73 -2.19
C ALA A 11 5.49 0.26 -2.47
N VAL A 12 5.38 -0.76 -3.29
CA VAL A 12 4.16 -1.52 -3.43
C VAL A 12 4.12 -2.38 -2.19
N MET A 13 3.36 -1.94 -1.23
CA MET A 13 2.97 -2.79 -0.13
C MET A 13 2.07 -3.85 -0.73
N MET A 14 2.68 -4.96 -1.13
CA MET A 14 1.93 -6.11 -1.59
C MET A 14 1.10 -6.62 -0.42
N ALA A 15 -0.21 -6.53 -0.54
CA ALA A 15 -1.04 -7.50 0.12
C ALA A 15 -0.74 -8.83 -0.57
N LEU A 16 0.21 -9.57 -0.04
CA LEU A 16 0.48 -10.91 -0.53
C LEU A 16 -0.69 -11.78 -0.10
N SER A 17 -1.62 -12.02 -0.99
CA SER A 17 -2.45 -13.20 -0.85
C SER A 17 -1.58 -14.39 -1.18
N ILE A 18 -1.09 -15.03 -0.16
CA ILE A 18 -0.50 -16.35 -0.31
C ILE A 18 -1.68 -17.32 -0.29
N PRO A 19 -1.85 -18.17 -1.30
CA PRO A 19 -2.82 -19.23 -1.21
C PRO A 19 -2.39 -20.16 -0.09
N PHE A 20 -3.20 -20.22 0.98
CA PHE A 20 -2.94 -21.13 2.09
C PHE A 20 -3.73 -22.41 1.91
N SER A 21 -3.05 -23.54 1.93
CA SER A 21 -3.67 -24.79 2.34
C SER A 21 -3.52 -24.92 3.85
N VAL A 22 -4.60 -24.74 4.59
CA VAL A 22 -4.61 -24.75 6.05
C VAL A 22 -5.57 -25.80 6.58
N SER A 23 -5.22 -26.41 7.71
CA SER A 23 -6.14 -27.27 8.44
C SER A 23 -7.30 -26.44 9.03
N ALA A 24 -8.41 -27.08 9.37
CA ALA A 24 -9.59 -26.40 9.92
C ALA A 24 -9.30 -25.58 11.20
N ALA A 25 -8.28 -25.97 11.97
CA ALA A 25 -7.86 -25.23 13.18
C ALA A 25 -7.02 -23.99 12.85
N GLU A 26 -6.39 -23.95 11.67
CA GLU A 26 -5.57 -22.80 11.19
C GLU A 26 -6.42 -21.79 10.42
N LEU A 27 -7.65 -22.17 10.00
CA LEU A 27 -8.58 -21.27 9.31
C LEU A 27 -9.03 -20.10 10.21
N GLU A 28 -9.15 -20.30 11.52
CA GLU A 28 -9.54 -19.20 12.43
C GLU A 28 -8.45 -18.12 12.52
N ASP A 29 -7.17 -18.47 12.47
CA ASP A 29 -6.06 -17.54 12.49
C ASP A 29 -5.81 -16.89 11.11
N ALA A 30 -6.25 -17.52 10.04
CA ALA A 30 -6.13 -17.02 8.66
C ALA A 30 -7.31 -16.12 8.24
N SER A 31 -8.40 -16.11 9.02
CA SER A 31 -9.61 -15.33 8.68
C SER A 31 -9.47 -13.86 9.05
N ILE A 32 -9.91 -13.00 8.14
CA ILE A 32 -10.05 -11.58 8.42
C ILE A 32 -11.26 -11.37 9.34
N ASP A 33 -11.08 -10.60 10.42
CA ASP A 33 -12.18 -10.15 11.26
C ASP A 33 -12.91 -8.99 10.59
N GLU A 34 -13.98 -9.28 9.90
CA GLU A 34 -14.78 -8.30 9.15
C GLU A 34 -15.51 -7.28 10.03
N SER A 35 -15.55 -7.49 11.35
CA SER A 35 -16.15 -6.55 12.31
C SER A 35 -15.22 -5.38 12.65
N ARG A 36 -13.95 -5.47 12.29
CA ARG A 36 -12.94 -4.46 12.60
C ARG A 36 -12.86 -3.37 11.54
N THR A 37 -12.32 -2.24 11.95
CA THR A 37 -11.75 -1.21 11.09
C THR A 37 -10.23 -1.21 11.26
N GLY A 38 -9.53 -0.53 10.36
CA GLY A 38 -8.09 -0.35 10.48
C GLY A 38 -7.68 1.11 10.49
N SER A 39 -6.39 1.31 10.42
CA SER A 39 -5.78 2.64 10.32
C SER A 39 -4.58 2.61 9.39
N LEU A 40 -4.26 3.79 8.84
CA LEU A 40 -3.09 4.00 8.00
C LEU A 40 -2.29 5.16 8.56
N THR A 41 -1.06 4.88 8.97
CA THR A 41 -0.08 5.88 9.38
C THR A 41 1.02 5.94 8.32
N ILE A 42 1.34 7.14 7.85
CA ILE A 42 2.38 7.37 6.86
C ILE A 42 3.43 8.29 7.47
N TYR A 43 4.69 7.90 7.31
CA TYR A 43 5.85 8.72 7.62
C TYR A 43 6.54 9.13 6.33
N LYS A 44 6.54 10.41 6.03
CA LYS A 44 7.18 10.96 4.83
C LYS A 44 8.57 11.48 5.17
N TYR A 45 9.58 10.87 4.56
CA TYR A 45 10.99 11.26 4.71
C TYR A 45 11.63 11.61 3.37
N ASP A 46 12.60 12.50 3.42
CA ASP A 46 13.50 12.77 2.30
C ASP A 46 14.57 11.68 2.21
N LEU A 47 14.18 10.56 1.65
CA LEU A 47 15.04 9.39 1.52
C LEU A 47 16.18 9.61 0.54
N THR A 48 16.02 10.55 -0.42
CA THR A 48 17.10 10.92 -1.35
C THR A 48 18.29 11.52 -0.63
N ASN A 49 18.03 12.52 0.21
CA ASN A 49 19.09 13.13 0.99
C ASN A 49 19.61 12.18 2.07
N ALA A 50 18.75 11.38 2.69
CA ALA A 50 19.18 10.38 3.67
C ALA A 50 20.10 9.32 3.05
N GLU A 51 19.83 8.87 1.82
CA GLU A 51 20.70 7.95 1.07
C GLU A 51 22.03 8.61 0.69
N LYS A 52 21.97 9.84 0.19
CA LYS A 52 23.17 10.63 -0.16
C LYS A 52 24.08 10.85 1.05
N ASP A 53 23.50 11.07 2.21
CA ASP A 53 24.24 11.26 3.47
C ASP A 53 24.70 9.93 4.09
N GLY A 54 24.37 8.80 3.49
CA GLY A 54 24.78 7.47 3.92
C GLY A 54 24.07 6.95 5.17
N VAL A 55 22.93 7.54 5.53
CA VAL A 55 22.13 7.13 6.70
C VAL A 55 20.95 6.25 6.35
N TRP A 56 20.59 6.15 5.08
CA TRP A 56 19.48 5.33 4.60
C TRP A 56 19.96 4.12 3.80
N ASP A 57 19.44 2.95 4.17
CA ASP A 57 19.64 1.74 3.39
C ASP A 57 18.55 1.64 2.30
N SER A 58 18.95 1.73 1.03
CA SER A 58 18.04 1.66 -0.11
C SER A 58 17.34 0.30 -0.26
N SER A 59 17.85 -0.74 0.38
CA SER A 59 17.22 -2.07 0.41
C SER A 59 16.05 -2.16 1.40
N TYR A 60 15.85 -1.15 2.25
CA TYR A 60 14.77 -1.14 3.23
C TYR A 60 13.39 -1.21 2.55
N VAL A 61 12.54 -2.07 3.07
CA VAL A 61 11.14 -2.24 2.66
C VAL A 61 10.24 -2.12 3.88
N SER A 62 9.19 -1.30 3.78
CA SER A 62 8.18 -1.21 4.82
C SER A 62 7.51 -2.56 5.05
N THR A 63 7.33 -2.93 6.30
CA THR A 63 6.72 -4.21 6.71
C THR A 63 5.25 -4.09 7.14
N GLY A 64 4.72 -2.87 7.14
CA GLY A 64 3.35 -2.57 7.59
C GLY A 64 3.26 -2.23 9.07
N VAL A 65 4.35 -2.33 9.82
CA VAL A 65 4.42 -1.96 11.23
C VAL A 65 5.44 -0.85 11.46
N TYR A 66 5.29 -0.12 12.57
CA TYR A 66 6.29 0.86 12.98
C TYR A 66 7.65 0.19 13.18
N ASP A 67 8.64 0.70 12.51
CA ASP A 67 10.00 0.18 12.55
C ASP A 67 10.93 1.22 13.18
N GLU A 68 11.09 1.13 14.50
CA GLU A 68 11.95 2.05 15.25
C GLU A 68 13.42 1.97 14.82
N ALA A 69 13.92 0.78 14.51
CA ALA A 69 15.29 0.60 14.07
C ALA A 69 15.53 1.21 12.68
N GLY A 70 14.62 0.98 11.73
CA GLY A 70 14.65 1.58 10.41
C GLY A 70 14.53 3.11 10.47
N VAL A 71 13.62 3.61 11.31
CA VAL A 71 13.45 5.05 11.54
C VAL A 71 14.71 5.66 12.14
N ASN A 72 15.33 5.04 13.14
CA ASN A 72 16.57 5.52 13.74
C ASN A 72 17.73 5.52 12.74
N ASN A 73 17.81 4.54 11.86
CA ASN A 73 18.80 4.51 10.80
C ASN A 73 18.63 5.67 9.80
N VAL A 74 17.38 5.92 9.37
CA VAL A 74 17.06 7.04 8.48
C VAL A 74 17.37 8.38 9.11
N LEU A 75 17.16 8.49 10.43
CA LEU A 75 17.31 9.74 11.16
C LEU A 75 18.72 9.94 11.72
N GLY A 76 19.63 8.98 11.47
CA GLY A 76 21.00 9.03 12.00
C GLY A 76 21.08 9.13 13.50
N GLY A 77 20.09 8.63 14.23
CA GLY A 77 19.95 8.77 15.67
C GLY A 77 19.64 10.20 16.14
N SER A 78 19.42 11.11 15.20
CA SER A 78 19.10 12.50 15.50
C SER A 78 17.60 12.67 15.66
N THR A 79 17.15 12.89 16.87
CA THR A 79 15.73 13.11 17.19
C THR A 79 15.31 14.58 17.07
N SER A 80 16.18 15.48 16.71
CA SER A 80 15.83 16.89 16.58
C SER A 80 16.71 17.62 15.59
N SER A 81 16.14 18.07 14.50
CA SER A 81 16.69 19.21 13.77
C SER A 81 15.76 20.41 13.95
N ALA A 82 16.34 21.58 14.06
CA ALA A 82 15.57 22.81 13.98
C ALA A 82 15.06 22.94 12.54
N LEU A 83 13.76 22.82 12.35
CA LEU A 83 13.10 22.99 11.06
C LEU A 83 12.91 24.48 10.76
N GLY A 84 13.91 25.32 10.79
CA GLY A 84 13.89 26.72 10.36
C GLY A 84 12.77 27.64 10.92
N ASN A 85 11.70 27.06 11.41
CA ASN A 85 10.52 27.74 11.97
C ASN A 85 10.40 27.60 13.50
N GLY A 86 11.43 27.08 14.16
CA GLY A 86 11.45 26.84 15.60
C GLY A 86 10.78 25.53 16.05
N GLU A 87 10.26 24.73 15.14
CA GLU A 87 9.73 23.42 15.45
C GLU A 87 10.84 22.36 15.53
N THR A 88 10.64 21.38 16.40
CA THR A 88 11.48 20.18 16.46
C THR A 88 10.86 19.05 15.67
N GLY A 89 11.68 18.25 15.02
CA GLY A 89 11.25 17.11 14.23
C GLY A 89 12.43 16.24 13.87
N TYR A 90 12.19 15.26 13.02
CA TYR A 90 13.25 14.42 12.50
C TYR A 90 13.95 15.09 11.31
N GLY A 91 15.27 14.97 11.21
CA GLY A 91 16.10 15.68 10.23
C GLY A 91 15.74 15.48 8.77
N TYR A 92 15.16 14.32 8.42
CA TYR A 92 14.72 14.00 7.07
C TYR A 92 13.20 14.01 6.93
N ALA A 93 12.47 14.38 7.97
CA ALA A 93 11.02 14.46 7.93
C ALA A 93 10.55 15.59 7.01
N ILE A 94 9.55 15.31 6.19
CA ILE A 94 8.94 16.29 5.30
C ILE A 94 7.57 16.68 5.87
N LYS A 95 7.46 17.92 6.35
CA LYS A 95 6.22 18.53 6.84
C LYS A 95 5.42 19.13 5.69
N GLY A 96 4.09 19.10 5.81
CA GLY A 96 3.18 19.81 4.91
C GLY A 96 2.81 19.04 3.64
N VAL A 97 3.10 17.74 3.57
CA VAL A 97 2.64 16.86 2.49
C VAL A 97 1.21 16.40 2.78
N GLU A 98 0.34 16.45 1.77
CA GLU A 98 -0.99 15.87 1.83
C GLU A 98 -1.03 14.55 1.08
N PHE A 99 -1.43 13.50 1.77
CA PHE A 99 -1.84 12.24 1.15
C PHE A 99 -3.35 12.17 1.09
N THR A 100 -3.87 11.63 0.02
CA THR A 100 -5.30 11.36 -0.16
C THR A 100 -5.49 9.87 -0.39
N TYR A 101 -6.44 9.27 0.31
CA TYR A 101 -6.78 7.86 0.18
C TYR A 101 -8.19 7.67 -0.36
N VAL A 102 -8.38 6.62 -1.13
CA VAL A 102 -9.68 6.20 -1.62
C VAL A 102 -9.79 4.67 -1.62
N LYS A 103 -10.86 4.13 -1.06
CA LYS A 103 -11.13 2.70 -1.14
C LYS A 103 -11.54 2.36 -2.58
N VAL A 104 -10.75 1.55 -3.28
CA VAL A 104 -10.97 1.16 -4.67
C VAL A 104 -11.57 -0.24 -4.81
N ALA A 105 -11.49 -1.05 -3.76
CA ALA A 105 -12.07 -2.38 -3.74
C ALA A 105 -12.47 -2.80 -2.33
N ASP A 106 -13.51 -3.63 -2.24
CA ASP A 106 -13.83 -4.36 -1.03
C ASP A 106 -12.97 -5.61 -0.92
N ILE A 107 -12.63 -6.02 0.30
CA ILE A 107 -12.01 -7.32 0.56
C ILE A 107 -13.09 -8.39 0.60
N PHE A 108 -12.84 -9.50 -0.07
CA PHE A 108 -13.70 -10.66 -0.06
C PHE A 108 -12.90 -11.93 0.23
N GLN A 109 -13.31 -12.68 1.23
CA GLN A 109 -12.74 -13.98 1.56
C GLN A 109 -13.50 -15.05 0.77
N TYR A 110 -12.85 -15.61 -0.24
CA TYR A 110 -13.41 -16.64 -1.10
C TYR A 110 -12.98 -18.02 -0.63
N GLU A 111 -13.93 -18.83 -0.22
CA GLU A 111 -13.70 -20.22 0.16
C GLU A 111 -13.93 -21.11 -1.07
N GLU A 112 -12.87 -21.69 -1.59
CA GLU A 112 -13.01 -22.76 -2.57
C GLU A 112 -13.30 -24.07 -1.86
N SER A 113 -14.49 -24.62 -2.11
CA SER A 113 -14.91 -25.89 -1.54
C SER A 113 -14.20 -27.06 -2.24
N GLU A 114 -14.12 -28.20 -1.56
CA GLU A 114 -13.54 -29.46 -2.03
C GLU A 114 -14.09 -29.99 -3.38
N SER A 115 -15.16 -29.38 -3.90
CA SER A 115 -15.84 -29.80 -5.13
C SER A 115 -14.99 -29.66 -6.40
N ASN A 116 -13.85 -29.00 -6.32
CA ASN A 116 -12.95 -28.72 -7.47
C ASN A 116 -11.67 -29.56 -7.47
N ASN A 117 -11.71 -30.82 -7.03
CA ASN A 117 -10.54 -31.72 -6.97
C ASN A 117 -9.39 -31.23 -6.05
N ARG A 118 -9.65 -30.34 -5.11
CA ARG A 118 -8.71 -29.98 -4.06
C ARG A 118 -9.03 -30.78 -2.80
N THR A 119 -8.00 -31.36 -2.22
CA THR A 119 -8.09 -32.13 -0.96
C THR A 119 -8.07 -31.24 0.29
N ASP A 120 -7.88 -29.93 0.11
CA ASP A 120 -7.68 -28.99 1.20
C ASP A 120 -8.64 -27.79 1.06
N ALA A 121 -9.30 -27.40 2.17
CA ALA A 121 -10.05 -26.14 2.23
C ALA A 121 -9.09 -24.97 1.96
N HIS A 122 -9.49 -24.08 1.05
CA HIS A 122 -8.64 -22.99 0.59
C HIS A 122 -9.41 -21.68 0.70
N VAL A 123 -8.81 -20.70 1.38
CA VAL A 123 -9.33 -19.34 1.44
C VAL A 123 -8.46 -18.47 0.57
N GLU A 124 -9.07 -17.82 -0.42
CA GLU A 124 -8.43 -16.86 -1.27
C GLU A 124 -8.96 -15.45 -0.97
N ILE A 125 -8.08 -14.48 -0.90
CA ILE A 125 -8.48 -13.09 -0.75
C ILE A 125 -8.65 -12.48 -2.13
N LEU A 126 -9.86 -12.01 -2.39
CA LEU A 126 -10.20 -11.29 -3.60
C LEU A 126 -10.49 -9.82 -3.28
N TYR A 127 -10.22 -8.96 -4.25
CA TYR A 127 -10.63 -7.57 -4.22
C TYR A 127 -11.78 -7.34 -5.19
N ALA A 128 -12.88 -6.84 -4.67
CA ALA A 128 -14.11 -6.58 -5.43
C ALA A 128 -14.19 -5.10 -5.80
N VAL A 129 -13.99 -4.79 -7.06
CA VAL A 129 -14.06 -3.43 -7.61
C VAL A 129 -15.44 -3.19 -8.20
N ASP A 130 -16.11 -2.11 -7.79
CA ASP A 130 -17.40 -1.71 -8.35
C ASP A 130 -17.27 -1.37 -9.84
N LYS A 131 -18.13 -1.96 -10.67
CA LYS A 131 -18.08 -1.80 -12.14
C LYS A 131 -18.32 -0.38 -12.58
N THR A 132 -19.13 0.37 -11.84
CA THR A 132 -19.47 1.77 -12.17
C THR A 132 -18.49 2.74 -11.53
N ASN A 133 -18.35 2.67 -10.21
CA ASN A 133 -17.53 3.65 -9.46
C ASN A 133 -16.03 3.41 -9.62
N GLY A 134 -15.61 2.17 -9.91
CA GLY A 134 -14.21 1.81 -10.15
C GLY A 134 -13.80 1.81 -11.62
N ALA A 135 -14.67 2.19 -12.54
CA ALA A 135 -14.40 2.10 -13.98
C ALA A 135 -13.15 2.91 -14.40
N ASP A 136 -13.05 4.15 -13.93
CA ASP A 136 -11.92 5.02 -14.26
C ASP A 136 -10.60 4.53 -13.65
N PHE A 137 -10.65 4.02 -12.42
CA PHE A 137 -9.50 3.38 -11.77
C PHE A 137 -9.02 2.18 -12.56
N LEU A 138 -9.91 1.27 -12.94
CA LEU A 138 -9.56 0.09 -13.74
C LEU A 138 -9.03 0.47 -15.13
N ALA A 139 -9.66 1.43 -15.80
CA ALA A 139 -9.21 1.90 -17.10
C ALA A 139 -7.79 2.49 -17.04
N ALA A 140 -7.48 3.27 -16.01
CA ALA A 140 -6.15 3.83 -15.80
C ALA A 140 -5.07 2.75 -15.57
N LEU A 141 -5.45 1.59 -15.03
CA LEU A 141 -4.58 0.43 -14.87
C LEU A 141 -4.50 -0.48 -16.12
N GLY A 142 -5.23 -0.16 -17.18
CA GLY A 142 -5.33 -1.04 -18.36
C GLY A 142 -6.21 -2.28 -18.13
N LEU A 143 -7.11 -2.23 -17.16
CA LEU A 143 -8.01 -3.31 -16.74
C LEU A 143 -9.48 -3.00 -17.05
N ALA A 144 -9.75 -2.14 -18.04
CA ALA A 144 -11.10 -1.81 -18.44
C ALA A 144 -11.93 -3.07 -18.71
N ASP A 145 -13.25 -2.98 -18.46
CA ASP A 145 -14.22 -4.05 -18.69
C ASP A 145 -13.90 -5.37 -17.96
N GLY A 146 -13.21 -5.28 -16.82
CA GLY A 146 -12.87 -6.45 -16.00
C GLY A 146 -11.78 -7.34 -16.61
N LYS A 147 -10.92 -6.77 -17.43
CA LYS A 147 -9.76 -7.50 -17.96
C LYS A 147 -8.94 -8.11 -16.83
N ASN A 148 -8.56 -9.38 -16.98
CA ASN A 148 -7.80 -10.16 -15.99
C ASN A 148 -8.49 -10.36 -14.64
N ARG A 149 -9.82 -10.19 -14.56
CA ARG A 149 -10.59 -10.50 -13.36
C ARG A 149 -10.59 -12.00 -13.06
N TYR A 150 -10.94 -12.33 -11.85
CA TYR A 150 -11.14 -13.72 -11.42
C TYR A 150 -12.55 -14.20 -11.79
N GLU A 151 -12.69 -14.79 -12.97
CA GLU A 151 -14.00 -15.14 -13.55
C GLU A 151 -14.82 -16.12 -12.71
N ASN A 152 -14.15 -16.98 -11.92
CA ASN A 152 -14.84 -17.92 -11.02
C ASN A 152 -15.70 -17.24 -9.96
N ALA A 153 -15.43 -15.98 -9.68
CA ALA A 153 -16.16 -15.16 -8.71
C ALA A 153 -17.26 -14.29 -9.35
N ASP A 154 -17.42 -14.27 -10.66
CA ASP A 154 -18.37 -13.38 -11.36
C ASP A 154 -19.80 -13.53 -10.89
N ALA A 155 -20.19 -14.73 -10.46
CA ALA A 155 -21.55 -15.00 -9.96
C ALA A 155 -21.80 -14.53 -8.51
N LEU A 156 -20.78 -14.12 -7.78
CA LEU A 156 -20.93 -13.68 -6.38
C LEU A 156 -21.62 -12.34 -6.27
N ASP A 157 -21.30 -11.41 -7.15
CA ASP A 157 -21.91 -10.09 -7.25
C ASP A 157 -21.75 -9.53 -8.67
N GLU A 158 -22.85 -9.43 -9.39
CA GLU A 158 -22.87 -8.95 -10.78
C GLU A 158 -22.46 -7.46 -10.92
N SER A 159 -22.49 -6.69 -9.83
CA SER A 159 -22.07 -5.28 -9.83
C SER A 159 -20.56 -5.09 -9.66
N LYS A 160 -19.81 -6.16 -9.42
CA LYS A 160 -18.38 -6.14 -9.12
C LYS A 160 -17.57 -6.92 -10.13
N TYR A 161 -16.30 -6.49 -10.30
CA TYR A 161 -15.24 -7.32 -10.83
C TYR A 161 -14.33 -7.77 -9.70
N PHE A 162 -14.11 -9.06 -9.60
CA PHE A 162 -13.25 -9.66 -8.57
C PHE A 162 -11.84 -9.86 -9.13
N TYR A 163 -10.86 -9.46 -8.35
CA TYR A 163 -9.45 -9.61 -8.70
C TYR A 163 -8.69 -10.36 -7.61
N GLN A 164 -7.81 -11.24 -8.01
CA GLN A 164 -6.79 -11.75 -7.13
C GLN A 164 -5.86 -10.60 -6.71
N SER A 165 -5.29 -10.68 -5.52
CA SER A 165 -4.60 -9.55 -4.89
C SER A 165 -3.42 -9.00 -5.68
N ASP A 166 -2.71 -9.86 -6.40
CA ASP A 166 -1.53 -9.48 -7.17
C ASP A 166 -1.87 -8.74 -8.48
N VAL A 167 -3.06 -8.93 -9.04
CA VAL A 167 -3.43 -8.38 -10.35
C VAL A 167 -3.47 -6.86 -10.35
N LEU A 168 -4.17 -6.25 -9.38
CA LEU A 168 -4.28 -4.78 -9.29
C LEU A 168 -2.93 -4.13 -8.98
N ILE A 169 -2.18 -4.71 -8.07
CA ILE A 169 -0.87 -4.23 -7.66
C ILE A 169 0.12 -4.32 -8.82
N SER A 170 0.15 -5.45 -9.51
CA SER A 170 1.02 -5.64 -10.68
C SER A 170 0.65 -4.70 -11.83
N ALA A 171 -0.63 -4.43 -12.04
CA ALA A 171 -1.09 -3.50 -13.06
C ALA A 171 -0.63 -2.06 -12.76
N LEU A 172 -0.73 -1.61 -11.51
CA LEU A 172 -0.21 -0.30 -11.11
C LEU A 172 1.31 -0.22 -11.28
N SER A 173 2.04 -1.23 -10.82
CA SER A 173 3.50 -1.31 -10.94
C SER A 173 3.94 -1.27 -12.40
N SER A 174 3.33 -2.08 -13.25
CA SER A 174 3.64 -2.14 -14.68
C SER A 174 3.29 -0.83 -15.38
N GLY A 175 2.16 -0.22 -15.03
CA GLY A 175 1.74 1.06 -15.58
C GLY A 175 2.70 2.19 -15.22
N LEU A 176 3.14 2.27 -13.97
CA LEU A 176 4.11 3.26 -13.51
C LEU A 176 5.49 3.04 -14.15
N THR A 177 5.85 1.81 -14.49
CA THR A 177 7.10 1.51 -15.20
C THR A 177 7.03 1.91 -16.67
N ALA A 178 5.92 1.61 -17.34
CA ALA A 178 5.76 1.85 -18.78
C ALA A 178 5.43 3.31 -19.12
N ASN A 179 4.59 3.95 -18.32
CA ASN A 179 4.07 5.31 -18.54
C ASN A 179 3.93 6.05 -17.21
N ALA A 180 5.04 6.25 -16.50
CA ALA A 180 5.07 6.79 -15.16
C ALA A 180 4.20 8.06 -14.98
N THR A 181 4.40 9.06 -15.82
CA THR A 181 3.70 10.35 -15.72
C THR A 181 2.19 10.18 -15.94
N THR A 182 1.79 9.43 -16.96
CA THR A 182 0.37 9.26 -17.29
C THR A 182 -0.37 8.51 -16.19
N VAL A 183 0.17 7.40 -15.74
CA VAL A 183 -0.46 6.57 -14.69
C VAL A 183 -0.45 7.29 -13.35
N LYS A 184 0.65 7.94 -13.00
CA LYS A 184 0.76 8.75 -11.79
C LYS A 184 -0.31 9.84 -11.76
N ASN A 185 -0.40 10.64 -12.82
CA ASN A 185 -1.38 11.72 -12.93
C ASN A 185 -2.81 11.19 -12.86
N ALA A 186 -3.10 10.08 -13.52
CA ALA A 186 -4.43 9.47 -13.48
C ALA A 186 -4.82 9.02 -12.07
N MET A 187 -3.89 8.39 -11.33
CA MET A 187 -4.12 7.95 -9.96
C MET A 187 -4.26 9.13 -8.99
N GLU A 188 -3.43 10.16 -9.13
CA GLU A 188 -3.50 11.37 -8.31
C GLU A 188 -4.83 12.12 -8.55
N CYS A 189 -5.24 12.25 -9.80
CA CYS A 189 -6.54 12.87 -10.15
C CYS A 189 -7.71 12.05 -9.62
N TYR A 190 -7.65 10.73 -9.75
CA TYR A 190 -8.71 9.86 -9.24
C TYR A 190 -8.82 9.96 -7.71
N ALA A 191 -7.70 9.93 -6.99
CA ALA A 191 -7.67 10.09 -5.55
C ALA A 191 -8.21 11.47 -5.12
N ALA A 192 -7.77 12.53 -5.78
CA ALA A 192 -8.23 13.89 -5.48
C ALA A 192 -9.73 14.07 -5.71
N ALA A 193 -10.30 13.44 -6.75
CA ALA A 193 -11.71 13.54 -7.10
C ALA A 193 -12.63 12.68 -6.21
N ASN A 194 -12.15 11.53 -5.75
CA ASN A 194 -12.99 10.51 -5.11
C ASN A 194 -12.58 10.18 -3.67
N GLY A 195 -11.42 10.65 -3.23
CA GLY A 195 -10.83 10.26 -1.97
C GLY A 195 -11.04 11.25 -0.83
N THR A 196 -10.43 10.93 0.28
CA THR A 196 -10.38 11.74 1.50
C THR A 196 -8.95 12.15 1.79
N ALA A 197 -8.73 13.46 1.93
CA ALA A 197 -7.43 13.99 2.28
C ALA A 197 -7.11 13.67 3.75
N MET A 198 -5.89 13.17 4.00
CA MET A 198 -5.34 13.03 5.34
C MET A 198 -4.88 14.41 5.85
N PRO A 199 -4.74 14.58 7.17
CA PRO A 199 -4.05 15.75 7.70
C PRO A 199 -2.68 15.94 7.05
N LEU A 200 -2.21 17.18 6.90
CA LEU A 200 -0.85 17.44 6.44
C LEU A 200 0.16 16.75 7.36
N THR A 201 1.23 16.23 6.78
CA THR A 201 2.32 15.67 7.58
C THR A 201 2.86 16.71 8.56
N ASP A 202 3.12 16.28 9.78
CA ASP A 202 3.68 17.10 10.84
C ASP A 202 5.21 17.23 10.77
N SER A 203 5.83 17.81 11.79
CA SER A 203 7.28 17.95 11.88
C SER A 203 8.06 16.63 11.98
N TYR A 204 7.37 15.54 12.25
CA TYR A 204 7.91 14.19 12.23
C TYR A 204 7.66 13.47 10.89
N GLY A 205 7.09 14.17 9.91
CA GLY A 205 6.69 13.61 8.63
C GLY A 205 5.44 12.73 8.71
N LYS A 206 4.75 12.72 9.85
CA LYS A 206 3.67 11.79 10.17
C LYS A 206 2.31 12.35 9.78
N THR A 207 1.49 11.49 9.20
CA THR A 207 0.05 11.67 9.07
C THR A 207 -0.67 10.35 9.33
N LYS A 208 -1.95 10.40 9.70
CA LYS A 208 -2.74 9.22 10.05
C LYS A 208 -4.20 9.35 9.62
N ALA A 209 -4.76 8.27 9.11
CA ALA A 209 -6.18 8.06 8.91
C ALA A 209 -6.65 6.91 9.82
N GLU A 210 -7.74 7.11 10.54
CA GLU A 210 -8.29 6.15 11.49
C GLU A 210 -9.68 5.68 11.05
N ASN A 211 -10.13 4.57 11.65
CA ASN A 211 -11.46 4.01 11.40
C ASN A 211 -11.74 3.70 9.93
N LEU A 212 -10.71 3.22 9.23
CA LEU A 212 -10.83 2.84 7.83
C LEU A 212 -11.62 1.53 7.69
N PRO A 213 -12.71 1.50 6.91
CA PRO A 213 -13.34 0.26 6.50
C PRO A 213 -12.34 -0.69 5.86
N LEU A 214 -12.53 -1.98 6.00
CA LEU A 214 -11.67 -2.98 5.35
C LEU A 214 -11.79 -2.88 3.83
N GLY A 215 -10.67 -2.98 3.14
CA GLY A 215 -10.63 -2.90 1.68
C GLY A 215 -9.24 -2.61 1.14
N LEU A 216 -9.16 -2.45 -0.17
CA LEU A 216 -7.97 -2.00 -0.86
C LEU A 216 -8.05 -0.49 -1.09
N TYR A 217 -7.00 0.22 -0.70
CA TYR A 217 -6.92 1.68 -0.78
C TYR A 217 -5.85 2.11 -1.78
N LEU A 218 -6.23 3.03 -2.66
CA LEU A 218 -5.29 3.84 -3.41
C LEU A 218 -4.89 5.04 -2.55
N VAL A 219 -3.60 5.29 -2.44
CA VAL A 219 -3.01 6.42 -1.72
C VAL A 219 -2.12 7.21 -2.67
N ALA A 220 -2.32 8.51 -2.73
CA ALA A 220 -1.55 9.41 -3.58
C ALA A 220 -1.17 10.69 -2.83
N GLU A 221 -0.03 11.27 -3.18
CA GLU A 221 0.30 12.63 -2.75
C GLU A 221 -0.49 13.64 -3.59
N THR A 222 -1.31 14.45 -2.92
CA THR A 222 -2.18 15.43 -3.57
C THR A 222 -1.72 16.87 -3.37
N LYS A 223 -0.88 17.12 -2.37
CA LYS A 223 -0.16 18.39 -2.18
C LYS A 223 1.24 18.14 -1.68
N VAL A 224 2.17 18.88 -2.24
CA VAL A 224 3.60 18.81 -1.88
C VAL A 224 4.10 20.23 -1.66
N PRO A 225 4.83 20.51 -0.58
CA PRO A 225 5.47 21.82 -0.40
C PRO A 225 6.42 22.18 -1.55
N GLU A 226 6.52 23.45 -1.90
CA GLU A 226 7.36 23.93 -3.03
C GLU A 226 8.84 23.50 -2.96
N MET A 227 9.33 23.22 -1.75
CA MET A 227 10.72 22.78 -1.52
C MET A 227 10.94 21.28 -1.77
N VAL A 228 9.91 20.50 -2.02
CA VAL A 228 10.02 19.06 -2.22
C VAL A 228 10.27 18.76 -3.69
N VAL A 229 11.45 18.26 -3.98
CA VAL A 229 11.90 18.00 -5.36
C VAL A 229 11.45 16.63 -5.85
N SER A 230 11.08 15.71 -4.96
CA SER A 230 10.64 14.38 -5.35
C SER A 230 9.35 13.97 -4.64
N THR A 231 8.39 13.48 -5.41
CA THR A 231 7.10 12.99 -4.94
C THR A 231 7.08 11.47 -4.87
N THR A 232 6.27 10.93 -3.96
CA THR A 232 6.02 9.48 -3.89
C THR A 232 5.07 9.06 -5.01
N ASN A 233 5.33 7.93 -5.66
CA ASN A 233 4.35 7.33 -6.56
C ASN A 233 3.08 6.94 -5.82
N PRO A 234 1.92 7.01 -6.48
CA PRO A 234 0.70 6.41 -5.97
C PRO A 234 0.93 4.93 -5.67
N PHE A 235 0.32 4.43 -4.62
CA PHE A 235 0.44 3.04 -4.21
C PHE A 235 -0.88 2.47 -3.72
N LEU A 236 -0.98 1.15 -3.71
CA LEU A 236 -2.11 0.41 -3.16
C LEU A 236 -1.72 -0.20 -1.82
N VAL A 237 -2.63 -0.13 -0.85
CA VAL A 237 -2.49 -0.76 0.45
C VAL A 237 -3.77 -1.47 0.85
N SER A 238 -3.65 -2.73 1.29
CA SER A 238 -4.77 -3.49 1.81
C SER A 238 -4.95 -3.25 3.31
N VAL A 239 -6.17 -3.02 3.75
CA VAL A 239 -6.55 -2.95 5.16
C VAL A 239 -7.55 -4.10 5.44
N PRO A 240 -7.16 -5.16 6.15
CA PRO A 240 -5.83 -5.45 6.68
C PRO A 240 -4.84 -5.92 5.61
N MET A 241 -3.58 -5.90 5.96
CA MET A 241 -2.52 -6.53 5.18
C MET A 241 -1.92 -7.72 5.93
N THR A 242 -1.27 -8.62 5.20
CA THR A 242 -0.52 -9.71 5.82
C THR A 242 0.83 -9.24 6.33
N SER A 243 1.29 -9.80 7.44
CA SER A 243 2.66 -9.59 7.90
C SER A 243 3.66 -10.18 6.90
N VAL A 244 4.56 -9.35 6.39
CA VAL A 244 5.59 -9.76 5.42
C VAL A 244 6.72 -10.55 6.11
N ASN A 245 6.96 -10.25 7.37
CA ASN A 245 7.90 -10.97 8.21
C ASN A 245 7.13 -11.57 9.36
N GLY A 246 6.65 -12.79 9.17
CA GLY A 246 6.24 -13.57 10.32
C GLY A 246 7.37 -13.49 11.35
N THR A 247 7.19 -12.70 12.41
CA THR A 247 8.16 -12.57 13.50
C THR A 247 8.30 -13.88 14.25
N ASN A 248 7.58 -14.90 13.81
CA ASN A 248 7.54 -16.23 14.34
C ASN A 248 7.64 -17.21 13.17
N ALA A 249 8.68 -18.01 13.12
CA ALA A 249 8.81 -19.08 12.14
C ALA A 249 7.62 -20.08 12.16
N ASN A 250 6.77 -19.98 13.18
CA ASN A 250 5.56 -20.78 13.35
C ASN A 250 4.27 -20.07 12.84
N ASP A 251 4.33 -18.80 12.45
CA ASP A 251 3.14 -18.05 12.04
C ASP A 251 2.75 -18.25 10.57
N GLY A 252 3.53 -18.97 9.80
CA GLY A 252 3.22 -19.26 8.40
C GLY A 252 2.88 -18.02 7.52
N GLY A 253 3.12 -16.79 8.00
CA GLY A 253 2.77 -15.55 7.31
C GLY A 253 1.28 -15.18 7.38
N THR A 254 0.50 -15.77 8.30
CA THR A 254 -0.96 -15.64 8.37
C THR A 254 -1.46 -14.47 9.22
N ARG A 255 -0.58 -13.71 9.85
CA ARG A 255 -0.98 -12.64 10.76
C ARG A 255 -1.44 -11.39 10.02
N TRP A 256 -2.70 -10.98 10.25
CA TRP A 256 -3.27 -9.75 9.70
C TRP A 256 -2.87 -8.51 10.50
N ILE A 257 -2.50 -7.44 9.78
CA ILE A 257 -2.19 -6.13 10.34
C ILE A 257 -3.30 -5.17 9.94
N TYR A 258 -4.06 -4.66 10.92
CA TYR A 258 -5.16 -3.71 10.70
C TYR A 258 -4.68 -2.26 10.86
N ASP A 259 -3.76 -2.01 11.80
CA ASP A 259 -3.16 -0.70 12.02
C ASP A 259 -1.82 -0.64 11.30
N ILE A 260 -1.84 -0.09 10.10
CA ILE A 260 -0.75 -0.17 9.15
C ILE A 260 0.11 1.09 9.25
N THR A 261 1.44 0.92 9.30
CA THR A 261 2.42 2.00 9.25
C THR A 261 3.29 1.84 8.01
N LEU A 262 3.40 2.88 7.21
CA LEU A 262 4.16 2.90 5.97
C LEU A 262 5.21 4.01 5.93
N TYR A 263 6.30 3.71 5.23
CA TYR A 263 7.40 4.63 4.92
C TYR A 263 7.57 4.69 3.40
N PRO A 264 6.71 5.43 2.68
CA PRO A 264 6.78 5.49 1.22
C PRO A 264 8.13 6.06 0.77
N LYS A 265 8.72 5.41 -0.21
CA LYS A 265 9.98 5.87 -0.81
C LYS A 265 9.72 6.99 -1.81
N ASN A 266 10.58 8.01 -1.80
CA ASN A 266 10.60 8.98 -2.87
C ASN A 266 11.18 8.36 -4.14
N LEU A 267 10.65 8.78 -5.30
CA LEU A 267 11.37 8.59 -6.55
C LEU A 267 12.44 9.67 -6.63
N THR A 268 13.65 9.25 -6.79
CA THR A 268 14.73 10.14 -7.18
C THR A 268 14.74 10.22 -8.69
N GLY A 269 14.57 11.43 -9.22
CA GLY A 269 14.83 11.70 -10.63
C GLY A 269 16.32 11.55 -10.98
#